data_1c01f8b80ba524c883d01a13610e54ce
#
_entry.id   1c01f8b80ba524c883d01a13610e54ce
#
_cell.length_a   1.000
_cell.length_b   1.000
_cell.length_c   1.000
_cell.angle_alpha   90.00
_cell.angle_beta   90.00
_cell.angle_gamma   90.00
#
_symmetry.space_group_name_H-M   'P 1'
#
loop_
_entity.id
_entity.type
_entity.pdbx_description
1 polymer ?
#
loop_
_entity_poly.entity_id
_entity_poly.type
_entity_poly.pdbx_seq_one_letter_code
_entity_poly.pdbx_strand_id
1 'polypeptide(L)'
;MAYQTVNPANNQLIKTYPAHSDADVEAALQQADALYHSAWAKGDIEPRLAVLHKLADLIDSRAEELAKIASQEMGKLIKQSRGEVKLCAQIARYYADNAKSFLAPVKYPSELGEAWVEHHPIGVLLAVEPWNFPYYQLMRVLAPNLAAGNPVIAKHASIVPHCAETFAHLVREAGAPEGAWTNLFISQDQVAKIIADDRVQGAALTGSEKAGSVVAAQAAKHIKKSTLELGGNDVFVVLDDADLERAVKIGVQARLNNAGQVCTAAKRFILHENIADAFLTKFGEAFRQVKIGDPLDESTTLGPLSSKDALDTLSKQVDEAVKNGAKLHLGGKAVAREGNFFEPTILTGITRDNPAYFEEFFGPVAQIYVVKNDEEAIQLANDSHYGLGGAVFSQDIERAKRMASAIETGMVYINWLTDTAPELPFGGVKRSGYGRELSDLGIKEFVNQKLVVVRR
;
A
#
# COMPACT_ATOMS: atom_id res chain seq x y z
N MET A 1 20.85 -7.99 6.99
CA MET A 1 19.97 -7.04 7.71
C MET A 1 19.30 -7.85 8.82
N ALA A 2 19.28 -7.38 10.06
CA ALA A 2 18.62 -8.12 11.15
C ALA A 2 17.10 -7.86 11.10
N TYR A 3 16.31 -8.89 11.36
CA TYR A 3 14.86 -8.75 11.59
C TYR A 3 14.64 -8.43 13.06
N GLN A 4 14.10 -7.25 13.34
CA GLN A 4 13.99 -6.75 14.72
C GLN A 4 12.71 -5.93 14.89
N THR A 5 12.04 -6.12 16.03
CA THR A 5 11.04 -5.22 16.53
C THR A 5 11.71 -4.15 17.38
N VAL A 6 11.74 -2.92 16.91
CA VAL A 6 12.21 -1.74 17.64
C VAL A 6 11.04 -0.77 17.76
N ASN A 7 10.70 -0.37 18.98
CA ASN A 7 9.61 0.59 19.19
C ASN A 7 10.04 2.00 18.71
N PRO A 8 9.44 2.56 17.67
CA PRO A 8 9.88 3.85 17.12
C PRO A 8 9.54 5.05 18.03
N ALA A 9 8.68 4.87 19.03
CA ALA A 9 8.36 5.94 19.98
C ALA A 9 9.48 6.19 21.01
N ASN A 10 10.38 5.21 21.21
CA ASN A 10 11.48 5.31 22.18
C ASN A 10 12.78 4.61 21.73
N ASN A 11 12.83 4.08 20.51
CA ASN A 11 13.96 3.36 19.94
C ASN A 11 14.41 2.12 20.75
N GLN A 12 13.58 1.56 21.61
CA GLN A 12 13.89 0.36 22.39
C GLN A 12 13.74 -0.90 21.55
N LEU A 13 14.77 -1.72 21.53
CA LEU A 13 14.74 -3.06 20.95
C LEU A 13 13.84 -3.97 21.82
N ILE A 14 12.78 -4.52 21.22
CA ILE A 14 11.86 -5.44 21.90
C ILE A 14 12.26 -6.90 21.63
N LYS A 15 12.49 -7.27 20.37
CA LYS A 15 12.83 -8.66 20.00
C LYS A 15 13.64 -8.70 18.71
N THR A 16 14.56 -9.67 18.64
CA THR A 16 15.30 -10.02 17.41
C THR A 16 14.82 -11.38 16.92
N TYR A 17 14.71 -11.52 15.60
CA TYR A 17 14.25 -12.74 14.93
C TYR A 17 15.39 -13.33 14.13
N PRO A 18 15.63 -14.65 14.19
CA PRO A 18 16.66 -15.29 13.40
C PRO A 18 16.31 -15.24 11.91
N ALA A 19 17.33 -15.02 11.09
CA ALA A 19 17.16 -15.14 9.64
C ALA A 19 17.01 -16.63 9.26
N HIS A 20 16.19 -16.88 8.24
CA HIS A 20 16.04 -18.20 7.66
C HIS A 20 17.23 -18.56 6.77
N SER A 21 17.64 -19.82 6.84
CA SER A 21 18.71 -20.37 6.01
C SER A 21 18.25 -20.66 4.57
N ASP A 22 19.21 -20.97 3.68
CA ASP A 22 18.87 -21.46 2.33
C ASP A 22 18.13 -22.81 2.38
N ALA A 23 18.35 -23.62 3.41
CA ALA A 23 17.60 -24.87 3.62
C ALA A 23 16.13 -24.60 3.98
N ASP A 24 15.85 -23.56 4.79
CA ASP A 24 14.48 -23.15 5.10
C ASP A 24 13.75 -22.61 3.86
N VAL A 25 14.47 -21.87 3.00
CA VAL A 25 13.96 -21.40 1.72
C VAL A 25 13.59 -22.58 0.81
N GLU A 26 14.49 -23.56 0.70
CA GLU A 26 14.24 -24.76 -0.12
C GLU A 26 13.04 -25.57 0.40
N ALA A 27 12.93 -25.75 1.71
CA ALA A 27 11.77 -26.42 2.32
C ALA A 27 10.45 -25.69 2.02
N ALA A 28 10.44 -24.34 2.12
CA ALA A 28 9.28 -23.53 1.79
C ALA A 28 8.87 -23.65 0.31
N LEU A 29 9.83 -23.64 -0.61
CA LEU A 29 9.59 -23.84 -2.04
C LEU A 29 9.00 -25.23 -2.32
N GLN A 30 9.56 -26.28 -1.71
CA GLN A 30 9.04 -27.66 -1.86
C GLN A 30 7.61 -27.79 -1.36
N GLN A 31 7.30 -27.24 -0.19
CA GLN A 31 5.95 -27.28 0.38
C GLN A 31 4.94 -26.52 -0.48
N ALA A 32 5.29 -25.32 -0.93
CA ALA A 32 4.42 -24.50 -1.77
C ALA A 32 4.17 -25.16 -3.14
N ASP A 33 5.21 -25.71 -3.78
CA ASP A 33 5.08 -26.42 -5.06
C ASP A 33 4.26 -27.69 -4.95
N ALA A 34 4.49 -28.50 -3.93
CA ALA A 34 3.69 -29.69 -3.65
C ALA A 34 2.21 -29.34 -3.44
N LEU A 35 1.93 -28.28 -2.71
CA LEU A 35 0.55 -27.79 -2.51
C LEU A 35 -0.07 -27.31 -3.82
N TYR A 36 0.66 -26.58 -4.66
CA TYR A 36 0.18 -26.15 -5.97
C TYR A 36 -0.23 -27.33 -6.86
N HIS A 37 0.48 -28.45 -6.78
CA HIS A 37 0.18 -29.65 -7.56
C HIS A 37 -0.92 -30.54 -6.94
N SER A 38 -1.45 -30.17 -5.78
CA SER A 38 -2.49 -30.92 -5.06
C SER A 38 -3.91 -30.54 -5.50
N ALA A 39 -4.87 -31.36 -5.07
CA ALA A 39 -6.30 -31.07 -5.26
C ALA A 39 -6.76 -29.81 -4.48
N TRP A 40 -6.04 -29.40 -3.44
CA TRP A 40 -6.37 -28.19 -2.70
C TRP A 40 -6.23 -26.93 -3.58
N ALA A 41 -5.17 -26.83 -4.36
CA ALA A 41 -4.93 -25.68 -5.22
C ALA A 41 -5.77 -25.70 -6.50
N LYS A 42 -5.92 -26.86 -7.14
CA LYS A 42 -6.53 -27.03 -8.48
C LYS A 42 -7.94 -27.60 -8.45
N GLY A 43 -8.43 -28.04 -7.30
CA GLY A 43 -9.76 -28.60 -7.12
C GLY A 43 -10.82 -27.57 -6.75
N ASP A 44 -11.79 -28.02 -5.96
CA ASP A 44 -12.87 -27.15 -5.47
C ASP A 44 -12.35 -25.95 -4.72
N ILE A 45 -12.95 -24.78 -4.97
CA ILE A 45 -12.59 -23.51 -4.34
C ILE A 45 -13.09 -23.41 -2.89
N GLU A 46 -14.18 -24.10 -2.53
CA GLU A 46 -14.86 -23.93 -1.25
C GLU A 46 -13.96 -24.11 -0.01
N PRO A 47 -13.02 -25.08 0.05
CA PRO A 47 -12.09 -25.17 1.18
C PRO A 47 -11.22 -23.91 1.35
N ARG A 48 -10.82 -23.25 0.25
CA ARG A 48 -10.03 -22.03 0.29
C ARG A 48 -10.85 -20.84 0.77
N LEU A 49 -12.11 -20.74 0.35
CA LEU A 49 -13.03 -19.70 0.81
C LEU A 49 -13.35 -19.85 2.29
N ALA A 50 -13.52 -21.08 2.77
CA ALA A 50 -13.74 -21.39 4.19
C ALA A 50 -12.54 -20.93 5.07
N VAL A 51 -11.30 -21.08 4.59
CA VAL A 51 -10.11 -20.55 5.27
C VAL A 51 -10.17 -19.03 5.38
N LEU A 52 -10.55 -18.32 4.31
CA LEU A 52 -10.66 -16.85 4.32
C LEU A 52 -11.74 -16.36 5.30
N HIS A 53 -12.91 -17.00 5.35
CA HIS A 53 -13.94 -16.68 6.33
C HIS A 53 -13.43 -16.85 7.76
N LYS A 54 -12.81 -18.00 8.06
CA LYS A 54 -12.27 -18.26 9.38
C LYS A 54 -11.11 -17.32 9.75
N LEU A 55 -10.28 -16.96 8.78
CA LEU A 55 -9.21 -15.98 8.97
C LEU A 55 -9.79 -14.61 9.35
N ALA A 56 -10.84 -14.17 8.67
CA ALA A 56 -11.52 -12.92 9.00
C ALA A 56 -12.08 -12.92 10.42
N ASP A 57 -12.70 -14.04 10.86
CA ASP A 57 -13.24 -14.16 12.22
C ASP A 57 -12.12 -14.17 13.29
N LEU A 58 -10.99 -14.82 13.01
CA LEU A 58 -9.81 -14.78 13.89
C LEU A 58 -9.22 -13.38 14.00
N ILE A 59 -9.13 -12.64 12.90
CA ILE A 59 -8.65 -11.26 12.88
C ILE A 59 -9.56 -10.36 13.73
N ASP A 60 -10.88 -10.46 13.55
CA ASP A 60 -11.83 -9.67 14.36
C ASP A 60 -11.76 -10.02 15.84
N SER A 61 -11.66 -11.30 16.19
CA SER A 61 -11.57 -11.75 17.58
C SER A 61 -10.29 -11.31 18.29
N ARG A 62 -9.21 -11.07 17.56
CA ARG A 62 -7.89 -10.65 18.07
C ARG A 62 -7.52 -9.22 17.66
N ALA A 63 -8.52 -8.40 17.27
CA ALA A 63 -8.26 -7.09 16.67
C ALA A 63 -7.41 -6.16 17.55
N GLU A 64 -7.65 -6.14 18.85
CA GLU A 64 -6.90 -5.29 19.78
C GLU A 64 -5.44 -5.74 19.94
N GLU A 65 -5.19 -7.05 19.99
CA GLU A 65 -3.85 -7.61 20.04
C GLU A 65 -3.06 -7.25 18.78
N LEU A 66 -3.65 -7.48 17.62
CA LEU A 66 -3.02 -7.19 16.33
C LEU A 66 -2.73 -5.69 16.16
N ALA A 67 -3.67 -4.84 16.55
CA ALA A 67 -3.50 -3.39 16.50
C ALA A 67 -2.33 -2.93 17.38
N LYS A 68 -2.18 -3.47 18.61
CA LYS A 68 -1.07 -3.14 19.48
C LYS A 68 0.28 -3.57 18.90
N ILE A 69 0.38 -4.76 18.31
CA ILE A 69 1.60 -5.23 17.67
C ILE A 69 2.01 -4.26 16.55
N ALA A 70 1.09 -3.88 15.65
CA ALA A 70 1.37 -2.93 14.57
C ALA A 70 1.81 -1.56 15.10
N SER A 71 1.14 -1.03 16.12
CA SER A 71 1.50 0.25 16.73
C SER A 71 2.89 0.21 17.37
N GLN A 72 3.26 -0.89 18.02
CA GLN A 72 4.56 -1.05 18.66
C GLN A 72 5.70 -1.22 17.66
N GLU A 73 5.47 -1.87 16.52
CA GLU A 73 6.52 -2.13 15.53
C GLU A 73 6.80 -0.96 14.60
N MET A 74 5.76 -0.18 14.22
CA MET A 74 5.97 0.86 13.22
C MET A 74 5.43 2.25 13.61
N GLY A 75 4.91 2.41 14.84
CA GLY A 75 4.52 3.72 15.36
C GLY A 75 3.16 4.25 14.91
N LYS A 76 2.35 3.45 14.24
CA LYS A 76 0.98 3.82 13.84
C LYS A 76 0.11 4.03 15.07
N LEU A 77 -0.74 5.06 15.05
CA LEU A 77 -1.69 5.30 16.15
C LEU A 77 -2.60 4.08 16.35
N ILE A 78 -2.84 3.70 17.59
CA ILE A 78 -3.65 2.52 17.94
C ILE A 78 -5.03 2.52 17.24
N LYS A 79 -5.69 3.68 17.15
CA LYS A 79 -6.96 3.81 16.43
C LYS A 79 -6.85 3.55 14.93
N GLN A 80 -5.71 3.90 14.32
CA GLN A 80 -5.43 3.65 12.90
C GLN A 80 -5.06 2.17 12.68
N SER A 81 -4.34 1.56 13.61
CA SER A 81 -4.02 0.13 13.58
C SER A 81 -5.29 -0.73 13.72
N ARG A 82 -6.25 -0.35 14.56
CA ARG A 82 -7.57 -1.00 14.61
C ARG A 82 -8.32 -0.90 13.28
N GLY A 83 -8.24 0.26 12.62
CA GLY A 83 -8.81 0.46 11.26
C GLY A 83 -8.18 -0.46 10.22
N GLU A 84 -6.86 -0.60 10.24
CA GLU A 84 -6.14 -1.53 9.36
C GLU A 84 -6.55 -2.99 9.58
N VAL A 85 -6.58 -3.43 10.85
CA VAL A 85 -6.99 -4.80 11.19
C VAL A 85 -8.42 -5.09 10.75
N LYS A 86 -9.34 -4.15 10.93
CA LYS A 86 -10.72 -4.27 10.45
C LYS A 86 -10.77 -4.39 8.92
N LEU A 87 -9.99 -3.59 8.20
CA LEU A 87 -9.91 -3.66 6.74
C LEU A 87 -9.40 -5.04 6.28
N CYS A 88 -8.43 -5.64 6.98
CA CYS A 88 -7.96 -6.99 6.67
C CYS A 88 -9.08 -8.03 6.75
N ALA A 89 -9.89 -8.00 7.81
CA ALA A 89 -11.04 -8.90 7.94
C ALA A 89 -12.08 -8.68 6.83
N GLN A 90 -12.32 -7.43 6.45
CA GLN A 90 -13.22 -7.08 5.34
C GLN A 90 -12.71 -7.63 3.99
N ILE A 91 -11.41 -7.50 3.71
CA ILE A 91 -10.80 -8.03 2.47
C ILE A 91 -10.91 -9.55 2.42
N ALA A 92 -10.61 -10.23 3.52
CA ALA A 92 -10.74 -11.69 3.59
C ALA A 92 -12.18 -12.16 3.30
N ARG A 93 -13.19 -11.54 3.92
CA ARG A 93 -14.62 -11.84 3.66
C ARG A 93 -15.01 -11.51 2.24
N TYR A 94 -14.59 -10.35 1.73
CA TYR A 94 -14.93 -9.96 0.36
C TYR A 94 -14.50 -11.00 -0.68
N TYR A 95 -13.25 -11.49 -0.59
CA TYR A 95 -12.81 -12.54 -1.49
C TYR A 95 -13.44 -13.90 -1.19
N ALA A 96 -13.71 -14.23 0.07
CA ALA A 96 -14.45 -15.44 0.43
C ALA A 96 -15.84 -15.47 -0.19
N ASP A 97 -16.53 -14.33 -0.23
CA ASP A 97 -17.89 -14.21 -0.76
C ASP A 97 -17.94 -14.11 -2.29
N ASN A 98 -16.92 -13.52 -2.94
CA ASN A 98 -17.00 -13.14 -4.34
C ASN A 98 -16.05 -13.88 -5.29
N ALA A 99 -14.98 -14.51 -4.79
CA ALA A 99 -13.93 -15.10 -5.64
C ALA A 99 -14.46 -16.16 -6.60
N LYS A 100 -15.44 -16.97 -6.19
CA LYS A 100 -16.09 -17.96 -7.06
C LYS A 100 -16.73 -17.31 -8.30
N SER A 101 -17.37 -16.17 -8.12
CA SER A 101 -17.97 -15.39 -9.22
C SER A 101 -16.89 -14.76 -10.11
N PHE A 102 -15.84 -14.20 -9.51
CA PHE A 102 -14.77 -13.55 -10.26
C PHE A 102 -13.95 -14.50 -11.13
N LEU A 103 -13.80 -15.75 -10.66
CA LEU A 103 -13.06 -16.81 -11.36
C LEU A 103 -13.96 -17.69 -12.24
N ALA A 104 -15.26 -17.41 -12.32
CA ALA A 104 -16.18 -18.16 -13.17
C ALA A 104 -15.74 -18.06 -14.64
N PRO A 105 -15.94 -19.12 -15.45
CA PRO A 105 -15.66 -19.10 -16.88
C PRO A 105 -16.44 -18.02 -17.63
N VAL A 106 -15.77 -17.30 -18.53
CA VAL A 106 -16.37 -16.26 -19.37
C VAL A 106 -16.57 -16.76 -20.78
N LYS A 107 -17.82 -16.82 -21.26
CA LYS A 107 -18.15 -17.23 -22.64
C LYS A 107 -17.83 -16.13 -23.64
N TYR A 108 -17.30 -16.54 -24.80
CA TYR A 108 -16.99 -15.67 -25.92
C TYR A 108 -17.79 -16.11 -27.16
N PRO A 109 -18.50 -15.21 -27.85
CA PRO A 109 -19.10 -15.52 -29.13
C PRO A 109 -17.99 -15.76 -30.16
N SER A 110 -18.06 -16.89 -30.91
CA SER A 110 -17.07 -17.26 -31.89
C SER A 110 -17.68 -18.11 -33.01
N GLU A 111 -17.31 -17.83 -34.26
CA GLU A 111 -17.64 -18.67 -35.43
C GLU A 111 -16.83 -19.98 -35.47
N LEU A 112 -15.79 -20.09 -34.65
CA LEU A 112 -14.97 -21.29 -34.57
C LEU A 112 -15.62 -22.42 -33.76
N GLY A 113 -16.69 -22.10 -33.00
CA GLY A 113 -17.38 -23.04 -32.14
C GLY A 113 -17.70 -22.47 -30.76
N GLU A 114 -18.06 -23.34 -29.82
CA GLU A 114 -18.28 -22.94 -28.41
C GLU A 114 -16.94 -22.56 -27.79
N ALA A 115 -16.84 -21.31 -27.28
CA ALA A 115 -15.60 -20.77 -26.75
C ALA A 115 -15.81 -20.12 -25.37
N TRP A 116 -14.87 -20.37 -24.46
CA TRP A 116 -14.86 -19.74 -23.15
C TRP A 116 -13.43 -19.59 -22.61
N VAL A 117 -13.25 -18.68 -21.65
CA VAL A 117 -12.01 -18.50 -20.89
C VAL A 117 -12.21 -19.00 -19.47
N GLU A 118 -11.35 -19.91 -19.03
CA GLU A 118 -11.22 -20.38 -17.66
C GLU A 118 -10.13 -19.63 -16.91
N HIS A 119 -10.27 -19.50 -15.58
CA HIS A 119 -9.30 -18.87 -14.71
C HIS A 119 -8.63 -19.92 -13.82
N HIS A 120 -7.34 -20.16 -14.01
CA HIS A 120 -6.59 -21.16 -13.25
C HIS A 120 -5.43 -20.50 -12.47
N PRO A 121 -5.04 -21.04 -11.28
CA PRO A 121 -3.82 -20.58 -10.60
C PRO A 121 -2.61 -20.82 -11.49
N ILE A 122 -1.59 -19.96 -11.35
CA ILE A 122 -0.36 -20.05 -12.15
C ILE A 122 0.78 -20.78 -11.44
N GLY A 123 0.77 -20.85 -10.09
CA GLY A 123 1.83 -21.49 -9.32
C GLY A 123 2.21 -20.72 -8.06
N VAL A 124 3.38 -21.04 -7.54
CA VAL A 124 3.92 -20.36 -6.36
C VAL A 124 4.25 -18.91 -6.69
N LEU A 125 3.88 -18.00 -5.80
CA LEU A 125 4.18 -16.57 -5.89
C LEU A 125 5.15 -16.16 -4.80
N LEU A 126 5.98 -15.16 -5.12
CA LEU A 126 6.75 -14.41 -4.13
C LEU A 126 6.07 -13.07 -3.86
N ALA A 127 5.82 -12.76 -2.59
CA ALA A 127 5.36 -11.45 -2.14
C ALA A 127 6.47 -10.74 -1.36
N VAL A 128 6.77 -9.48 -1.70
CA VAL A 128 7.72 -8.62 -1.00
C VAL A 128 6.98 -7.38 -0.53
N GLU A 129 6.78 -7.26 0.79
CA GLU A 129 5.83 -6.30 1.36
C GLU A 129 6.50 -5.31 2.33
N PRO A 130 6.04 -4.04 2.37
CA PRO A 130 6.58 -2.98 3.20
C PRO A 130 5.96 -2.96 4.59
N TRP A 131 6.45 -2.05 5.41
CA TRP A 131 6.13 -1.94 6.83
C TRP A 131 4.96 -1.00 7.19
N ASN A 132 4.51 -0.14 6.27
CA ASN A 132 3.62 0.98 6.62
C ASN A 132 2.17 0.58 6.93
N PHE A 133 1.71 -0.54 6.40
CA PHE A 133 0.45 -1.22 6.75
C PHE A 133 0.72 -2.72 6.88
N PRO A 134 1.32 -3.16 8.00
CA PRO A 134 1.96 -4.47 8.08
C PRO A 134 1.02 -5.66 7.87
N TYR A 135 -0.24 -5.55 8.25
CA TYR A 135 -1.22 -6.63 8.00
C TYR A 135 -1.96 -6.45 6.67
N TYR A 136 -2.33 -5.21 6.33
CA TYR A 136 -3.06 -4.93 5.11
C TYR A 136 -2.27 -5.33 3.86
N GLN A 137 -0.98 -5.02 3.81
CA GLN A 137 -0.12 -5.39 2.68
C GLN A 137 -0.08 -6.90 2.47
N LEU A 138 0.04 -7.69 3.54
CA LEU A 138 0.03 -9.15 3.46
C LEU A 138 -1.35 -9.69 3.05
N MET A 139 -2.44 -9.14 3.61
CA MET A 139 -3.81 -9.57 3.31
C MET A 139 -4.19 -9.29 1.86
N ARG A 140 -3.76 -8.15 1.32
CA ARG A 140 -4.04 -7.73 -0.04
C ARG A 140 -3.48 -8.70 -1.08
N VAL A 141 -2.34 -9.31 -0.80
CA VAL A 141 -1.76 -10.37 -1.65
C VAL A 141 -2.31 -11.74 -1.29
N LEU A 142 -2.46 -12.06 0.01
CA LEU A 142 -2.92 -13.39 0.44
C LEU A 142 -4.33 -13.71 -0.08
N ALA A 143 -5.31 -12.83 0.20
CA ALA A 143 -6.73 -13.18 0.03
C ALA A 143 -7.09 -13.56 -1.42
N PRO A 144 -6.77 -12.77 -2.45
CA PRO A 144 -7.05 -13.13 -3.84
C PRO A 144 -6.29 -14.38 -4.29
N ASN A 145 -5.02 -14.52 -3.90
CA ASN A 145 -4.17 -15.62 -4.36
C ASN A 145 -4.51 -16.94 -3.67
N LEU A 146 -4.85 -16.92 -2.38
CA LEU A 146 -5.34 -18.10 -1.68
C LEU A 146 -6.66 -18.57 -2.30
N ALA A 147 -7.60 -17.66 -2.58
CA ALA A 147 -8.86 -18.00 -3.24
C ALA A 147 -8.62 -18.59 -4.65
N ALA A 148 -7.69 -18.01 -5.42
CA ALA A 148 -7.33 -18.51 -6.75
C ALA A 148 -6.62 -19.88 -6.73
N GLY A 149 -5.95 -20.24 -5.61
CA GLY A 149 -5.18 -21.47 -5.46
C GLY A 149 -3.68 -21.32 -5.71
N ASN A 150 -3.15 -20.09 -5.64
CA ASN A 150 -1.71 -19.80 -5.69
C ASN A 150 -1.10 -19.83 -4.29
N PRO A 151 -0.15 -20.73 -4.00
CA PRO A 151 0.66 -20.64 -2.79
C PRO A 151 1.55 -19.39 -2.79
N VAL A 152 1.77 -18.78 -1.63
CA VAL A 152 2.56 -17.55 -1.52
C VAL A 152 3.70 -17.71 -0.52
N ILE A 153 4.90 -17.38 -0.94
CA ILE A 153 6.06 -17.18 -0.07
C ILE A 153 6.21 -15.67 0.14
N ALA A 154 6.15 -15.23 1.39
CA ALA A 154 6.19 -13.81 1.72
C ALA A 154 7.52 -13.41 2.39
N LYS A 155 8.10 -12.32 1.94
CA LYS A 155 9.20 -11.60 2.57
C LYS A 155 8.68 -10.24 3.02
N HIS A 156 8.37 -10.10 4.30
CA HIS A 156 7.95 -8.82 4.85
C HIS A 156 9.14 -7.92 5.21
N ALA A 157 8.87 -6.63 5.46
CA ALA A 157 9.89 -5.69 5.88
C ALA A 157 10.53 -6.10 7.22
N SER A 158 11.85 -5.88 7.35
CA SER A 158 12.64 -6.33 8.50
C SER A 158 12.33 -5.61 9.81
N ILE A 159 11.59 -4.52 9.78
CA ILE A 159 11.21 -3.74 10.97
C ILE A 159 9.83 -4.11 11.54
N VAL A 160 9.08 -5.00 10.87
CA VAL A 160 7.76 -5.49 11.34
C VAL A 160 7.67 -7.03 11.36
N PRO A 161 8.69 -7.72 11.91
CA PRO A 161 8.73 -9.18 11.91
C PRO A 161 7.66 -9.81 12.82
N HIS A 162 7.23 -9.15 13.88
CA HIS A 162 6.18 -9.64 14.77
C HIS A 162 4.82 -9.67 14.05
N CYS A 163 4.50 -8.62 13.31
CA CYS A 163 3.30 -8.61 12.46
C CYS A 163 3.33 -9.75 11.44
N ALA A 164 4.48 -9.97 10.77
CA ALA A 164 4.64 -11.03 9.78
C ALA A 164 4.47 -12.43 10.37
N GLU A 165 5.11 -12.71 11.52
CA GLU A 165 5.01 -13.98 12.23
C GLU A 165 3.58 -14.23 12.72
N THR A 166 2.95 -13.22 13.34
CA THR A 166 1.57 -13.30 13.83
C THR A 166 0.58 -13.54 12.70
N PHE A 167 0.74 -12.86 11.56
CA PHE A 167 -0.10 -13.07 10.39
C PHE A 167 0.00 -14.51 9.85
N ALA A 168 1.21 -15.04 9.74
CA ALA A 168 1.42 -16.43 9.31
C ALA A 168 0.80 -17.45 10.29
N HIS A 169 0.82 -17.16 11.59
CA HIS A 169 0.12 -17.98 12.59
C HIS A 169 -1.39 -17.95 12.41
N LEU A 170 -1.98 -16.78 12.18
CA LEU A 170 -3.42 -16.65 11.93
C LEU A 170 -3.87 -17.43 10.70
N VAL A 171 -3.11 -17.37 9.61
CA VAL A 171 -3.42 -18.11 8.37
C VAL A 171 -3.43 -19.62 8.62
N ARG A 172 -2.47 -20.14 9.37
CA ARG A 172 -2.44 -21.56 9.76
C ARG A 172 -3.59 -21.95 10.69
N GLU A 173 -3.87 -21.11 11.70
CA GLU A 173 -4.97 -21.32 12.65
C GLU A 173 -6.34 -21.28 11.94
N ALA A 174 -6.46 -20.52 10.86
CA ALA A 174 -7.63 -20.52 10.00
C ALA A 174 -7.82 -21.83 9.21
N GLY A 175 -6.81 -22.71 9.21
CA GLY A 175 -6.86 -24.03 8.56
C GLY A 175 -6.23 -24.05 7.17
N ALA A 176 -5.44 -23.04 6.80
CA ALA A 176 -4.66 -23.11 5.58
C ALA A 176 -3.60 -24.22 5.69
N PRO A 177 -3.45 -25.09 4.67
CA PRO A 177 -2.43 -26.14 4.68
C PRO A 177 -1.02 -25.55 4.62
N GLU A 178 -0.02 -26.35 5.01
CA GLU A 178 1.38 -25.98 4.85
C GLU A 178 1.69 -25.65 3.39
N GLY A 179 2.48 -24.61 3.17
CA GLY A 179 2.81 -24.10 1.85
C GLY A 179 1.81 -23.11 1.27
N ALA A 180 0.58 -22.96 1.81
CA ALA A 180 -0.39 -21.98 1.31
C ALA A 180 0.09 -20.53 1.53
N TRP A 181 0.70 -20.29 2.69
CA TRP A 181 1.35 -19.03 3.04
C TRP A 181 2.56 -19.30 3.93
N THR A 182 3.73 -18.91 3.47
CA THR A 182 4.98 -19.08 4.22
C THR A 182 5.69 -17.74 4.36
N ASN A 183 5.81 -17.23 5.60
CA ASN A 183 6.61 -16.04 5.88
C ASN A 183 8.07 -16.42 6.09
N LEU A 184 8.98 -15.74 5.39
CA LEU A 184 10.42 -15.95 5.52
C LEU A 184 11.17 -14.66 5.88
N PHE A 185 12.06 -14.75 6.86
CA PHE A 185 13.00 -13.70 7.23
C PHE A 185 14.31 -13.88 6.45
N ILE A 186 14.36 -13.39 5.22
CA ILE A 186 15.40 -13.66 4.23
C ILE A 186 16.07 -12.38 3.71
N SER A 187 17.24 -12.56 3.12
CA SER A 187 18.03 -11.51 2.48
C SER A 187 17.52 -11.17 1.07
N GLN A 188 18.02 -10.07 0.50
CA GLN A 188 17.72 -9.70 -0.89
C GLN A 188 18.29 -10.73 -1.89
N ASP A 189 19.45 -11.36 -1.58
CA ASP A 189 20.03 -12.40 -2.42
C ASP A 189 19.16 -13.66 -2.44
N GLN A 190 18.55 -14.03 -1.31
CA GLN A 190 17.59 -15.14 -1.24
C GLN A 190 16.30 -14.80 -2.00
N VAL A 191 15.81 -13.55 -1.94
CA VAL A 191 14.70 -13.08 -2.78
C VAL A 191 15.02 -13.28 -4.27
N ALA A 192 16.21 -12.89 -4.72
CA ALA A 192 16.62 -13.07 -6.11
C ALA A 192 16.68 -14.57 -6.51
N LYS A 193 17.17 -15.44 -5.62
CA LYS A 193 17.17 -16.91 -5.84
C LYS A 193 15.74 -17.45 -5.96
N ILE A 194 14.83 -17.03 -5.09
CA ILE A 194 13.41 -17.45 -5.15
C ILE A 194 12.76 -17.01 -6.46
N ILE A 195 13.00 -15.78 -6.91
CA ILE A 195 12.47 -15.31 -8.20
C ILE A 195 13.04 -16.13 -9.38
N ALA A 196 14.28 -16.57 -9.29
CA ALA A 196 14.92 -17.38 -10.33
C ALA A 196 14.43 -18.83 -10.38
N ASP A 197 13.85 -19.36 -9.29
CA ASP A 197 13.43 -20.76 -9.16
C ASP A 197 12.23 -21.06 -10.06
N ASP A 198 12.26 -22.13 -10.84
CA ASP A 198 11.23 -22.50 -11.81
C ASP A 198 9.86 -22.84 -11.19
N ARG A 199 9.83 -23.18 -9.89
CA ARG A 199 8.59 -23.41 -9.13
C ARG A 199 7.81 -22.11 -8.89
N VAL A 200 8.50 -20.97 -8.82
CA VAL A 200 7.90 -19.65 -8.63
C VAL A 200 7.47 -19.07 -9.97
N GLN A 201 6.21 -18.68 -10.08
CA GLN A 201 5.60 -18.26 -11.35
C GLN A 201 5.26 -16.76 -11.41
N GLY A 202 5.37 -16.05 -10.29
CA GLY A 202 5.10 -14.63 -10.25
C GLY A 202 5.67 -13.96 -9.00
N ALA A 203 5.77 -12.63 -9.05
CA ALA A 203 6.24 -11.81 -7.95
C ALA A 203 5.36 -10.56 -7.78
N ALA A 204 4.83 -10.38 -6.56
CA ALA A 204 4.17 -9.14 -6.14
C ALA A 204 5.13 -8.34 -5.26
N LEU A 205 5.23 -7.04 -5.51
CA LEU A 205 6.00 -6.16 -4.64
C LEU A 205 5.22 -4.88 -4.36
N THR A 206 5.10 -4.56 -3.09
CA THR A 206 4.77 -3.21 -2.62
C THR A 206 6.00 -2.61 -1.95
N GLY A 207 6.38 -1.39 -2.31
CA GLY A 207 7.57 -0.76 -1.71
C GLY A 207 8.11 0.45 -2.44
N SER A 208 9.42 0.67 -2.31
CA SER A 208 10.08 1.77 -2.99
C SER A 208 10.30 1.50 -4.49
N GLU A 209 10.35 2.55 -5.28
CA GLU A 209 10.70 2.51 -6.72
C GLU A 209 11.98 1.69 -6.98
N LYS A 210 13.00 1.89 -6.13
CA LYS A 210 14.25 1.14 -6.22
C LYS A 210 14.05 -0.37 -6.03
N ALA A 211 13.28 -0.78 -5.03
CA ALA A 211 13.01 -2.19 -4.79
C ALA A 211 12.15 -2.79 -5.91
N GLY A 212 11.14 -2.05 -6.38
CA GLY A 212 10.28 -2.46 -7.48
C GLY A 212 11.05 -2.71 -8.76
N SER A 213 11.94 -1.80 -9.15
CA SER A 213 12.77 -1.95 -10.36
C SER A 213 13.67 -3.19 -10.30
N VAL A 214 14.24 -3.50 -9.13
CA VAL A 214 15.08 -4.69 -8.93
C VAL A 214 14.26 -5.98 -9.07
N VAL A 215 13.12 -6.07 -8.37
CA VAL A 215 12.26 -7.26 -8.42
C VAL A 215 11.67 -7.47 -9.81
N ALA A 216 11.20 -6.42 -10.46
CA ALA A 216 10.65 -6.49 -11.81
C ALA A 216 11.71 -6.93 -12.83
N ALA A 217 12.93 -6.39 -12.77
CA ALA A 217 14.03 -6.80 -13.63
C ALA A 217 14.38 -8.28 -13.46
N GLN A 218 14.40 -8.78 -12.21
CA GLN A 218 14.64 -10.20 -11.92
C GLN A 218 13.49 -11.07 -12.45
N ALA A 219 12.24 -10.68 -12.23
CA ALA A 219 11.07 -11.41 -12.75
C ALA A 219 11.10 -11.47 -14.28
N ALA A 220 11.34 -10.35 -14.95
CA ALA A 220 11.43 -10.27 -16.41
C ALA A 220 12.57 -11.12 -16.98
N LYS A 221 13.73 -11.18 -16.32
CA LYS A 221 14.85 -12.04 -16.72
C LYS A 221 14.45 -13.52 -16.79
N HIS A 222 13.52 -13.94 -15.94
CA HIS A 222 13.03 -15.32 -15.86
C HIS A 222 11.63 -15.51 -16.50
N ILE A 223 11.15 -14.51 -17.27
CA ILE A 223 9.85 -14.50 -17.98
C ILE A 223 8.67 -14.73 -17.01
N LYS A 224 8.74 -14.15 -15.80
CA LYS A 224 7.70 -14.27 -14.77
C LYS A 224 6.88 -13.01 -14.69
N LYS A 225 5.58 -13.15 -14.46
CA LYS A 225 4.68 -12.02 -14.23
C LYS A 225 5.04 -11.31 -12.92
N SER A 226 4.92 -9.98 -12.92
CA SER A 226 5.04 -9.19 -11.69
C SER A 226 3.94 -8.15 -11.60
N THR A 227 3.58 -7.78 -10.36
CA THR A 227 2.79 -6.60 -10.03
C THR A 227 3.60 -5.71 -9.10
N LEU A 228 3.53 -4.40 -9.32
CA LEU A 228 4.28 -3.42 -8.54
C LEU A 228 3.33 -2.34 -8.02
N GLU A 229 3.32 -2.16 -6.71
CA GLU A 229 2.69 -1.06 -6.00
C GLU A 229 3.78 -0.23 -5.31
N LEU A 230 4.08 0.95 -5.86
CA LEU A 230 5.24 1.74 -5.46
C LEU A 230 4.83 3.07 -4.83
N GLY A 231 5.80 4.00 -4.71
CA GLY A 231 5.55 5.32 -4.17
C GLY A 231 4.53 6.13 -4.97
N GLY A 232 4.04 7.18 -4.35
CA GLY A 232 3.11 8.13 -4.94
C GLY A 232 3.43 9.56 -4.51
N ASN A 233 3.19 10.52 -5.39
CA ASN A 233 3.27 11.95 -5.07
C ASN A 233 1.89 12.58 -5.32
N ASP A 234 0.89 12.01 -4.65
CA ASP A 234 -0.53 12.25 -4.89
C ASP A 234 -0.90 13.71 -4.72
N VAL A 235 -1.77 14.16 -5.62
CA VAL A 235 -2.29 15.52 -5.60
C VAL A 235 -3.59 15.62 -4.78
N PHE A 236 -3.77 16.78 -4.16
CA PHE A 236 -4.98 17.19 -3.47
C PHE A 236 -5.39 18.56 -4.04
N VAL A 237 -6.25 18.53 -5.07
CA VAL A 237 -6.66 19.73 -5.79
C VAL A 237 -7.87 20.34 -5.11
N VAL A 238 -7.81 21.64 -4.78
CA VAL A 238 -8.95 22.39 -4.20
C VAL A 238 -9.29 23.55 -5.11
N LEU A 239 -10.45 23.48 -5.73
CA LEU A 239 -10.95 24.48 -6.64
C LEU A 239 -11.62 25.65 -5.89
N ASP A 240 -11.83 26.75 -6.57
CA ASP A 240 -12.33 28.01 -6.01
C ASP A 240 -13.75 27.90 -5.42
N ASP A 241 -14.55 26.95 -5.91
CA ASP A 241 -15.91 26.65 -5.44
C ASP A 241 -15.99 25.56 -4.36
N ALA A 242 -14.86 25.00 -3.93
CA ALA A 242 -14.84 23.89 -2.96
C ALA A 242 -15.40 24.29 -1.59
N ASP A 243 -16.01 23.34 -0.88
CA ASP A 243 -16.26 23.48 0.56
C ASP A 243 -14.92 23.50 1.30
N LEU A 244 -14.50 24.70 1.66
CA LEU A 244 -13.19 24.96 2.25
C LEU A 244 -13.00 24.23 3.59
N GLU A 245 -14.00 24.23 4.46
CA GLU A 245 -13.89 23.58 5.79
C GLU A 245 -13.72 22.07 5.64
N ARG A 246 -14.48 21.47 4.74
CA ARG A 246 -14.39 20.05 4.41
C ARG A 246 -13.03 19.72 3.77
N ALA A 247 -12.58 20.54 2.82
CA ALA A 247 -11.31 20.34 2.13
C ALA A 247 -10.13 20.41 3.11
N VAL A 248 -10.11 21.38 4.03
CA VAL A 248 -9.09 21.49 5.07
C VAL A 248 -9.12 20.27 5.99
N LYS A 249 -10.29 19.89 6.53
CA LYS A 249 -10.42 18.75 7.43
C LYS A 249 -9.91 17.45 6.80
N ILE A 250 -10.32 17.18 5.56
CA ILE A 250 -9.92 15.98 4.83
C ILE A 250 -8.45 16.06 4.42
N GLY A 251 -7.96 17.23 4.02
CA GLY A 251 -6.55 17.46 3.69
C GLY A 251 -5.61 17.17 4.86
N VAL A 252 -5.97 17.58 6.08
CA VAL A 252 -5.21 17.24 7.29
C VAL A 252 -5.18 15.72 7.50
N GLN A 253 -6.32 15.05 7.38
CA GLN A 253 -6.39 13.60 7.48
C GLN A 253 -5.57 12.92 6.38
N ALA A 254 -5.69 13.36 5.13
CA ALA A 254 -4.98 12.82 3.97
C ALA A 254 -3.45 12.95 4.08
N ARG A 255 -2.96 14.01 4.78
CA ARG A 255 -1.52 14.21 4.97
C ARG A 255 -0.97 13.52 6.21
N LEU A 256 -1.71 13.55 7.34
CA LEU A 256 -1.20 13.14 8.64
C LEU A 256 -1.58 11.70 9.05
N ASN A 257 -2.43 11.01 8.30
CA ASN A 257 -2.68 9.59 8.52
C ASN A 257 -1.36 8.81 8.51
N ASN A 258 -1.16 7.92 9.50
CA ASN A 258 0.06 7.14 9.70
C ASN A 258 1.35 8.01 9.67
N ALA A 259 1.29 9.20 10.26
CA ALA A 259 2.36 10.23 10.20
C ALA A 259 2.81 10.55 8.75
N GLY A 260 1.91 10.48 7.78
CA GLY A 260 2.19 10.71 6.37
C GLY A 260 2.88 9.56 5.64
N GLN A 261 3.09 8.43 6.29
CA GLN A 261 3.76 7.24 5.75
C GLN A 261 2.79 6.35 4.96
N VAL A 262 2.12 6.95 4.00
CA VAL A 262 1.12 6.33 3.13
C VAL A 262 1.45 6.66 1.67
N CYS A 263 1.49 5.65 0.82
CA CYS A 263 1.78 5.85 -0.62
C CYS A 263 0.75 6.79 -1.28
N THR A 264 -0.52 6.67 -0.91
CA THR A 264 -1.64 7.52 -1.38
C THR A 264 -1.88 8.76 -0.51
N ALA A 265 -1.00 9.09 0.44
CA ALA A 265 -1.15 10.34 1.19
C ALA A 265 -1.06 11.55 0.26
N ALA A 266 -1.88 12.56 0.50
CA ALA A 266 -1.78 13.83 -0.21
C ALA A 266 -0.43 14.50 0.10
N LYS A 267 0.45 14.61 -0.90
CA LYS A 267 1.76 15.26 -0.79
C LYS A 267 1.73 16.65 -1.36
N ARG A 268 1.09 16.82 -2.56
CA ARG A 268 1.02 18.07 -3.31
C ARG A 268 -0.39 18.65 -3.23
N PHE A 269 -0.57 19.71 -2.45
CA PHE A 269 -1.81 20.46 -2.35
C PHE A 269 -1.81 21.55 -3.42
N ILE A 270 -2.66 21.42 -4.42
CA ILE A 270 -2.82 22.34 -5.55
C ILE A 270 -4.08 23.16 -5.28
N LEU A 271 -3.89 24.44 -4.96
CA LEU A 271 -4.94 25.35 -4.51
C LEU A 271 -5.20 26.41 -5.56
N HIS A 272 -6.47 26.63 -5.89
CA HIS A 272 -6.88 27.77 -6.70
C HIS A 272 -6.55 29.09 -5.96
N GLU A 273 -6.01 30.10 -6.66
CA GLU A 273 -5.53 31.35 -6.04
C GLU A 273 -6.58 32.05 -5.16
N ASN A 274 -7.84 31.99 -5.54
CA ASN A 274 -8.94 32.65 -4.81
C ASN A 274 -9.18 32.09 -3.40
N ILE A 275 -8.75 30.84 -3.11
CA ILE A 275 -8.97 30.19 -1.81
C ILE A 275 -7.66 29.83 -1.11
N ALA A 276 -6.54 30.00 -1.77
CA ALA A 276 -5.24 29.49 -1.30
C ALA A 276 -4.84 30.05 0.08
N ASP A 277 -4.97 31.37 0.29
CA ASP A 277 -4.60 32.01 1.56
C ASP A 277 -5.53 31.55 2.71
N ALA A 278 -6.82 31.45 2.44
CA ALA A 278 -7.81 31.00 3.43
C ALA A 278 -7.59 29.51 3.78
N PHE A 279 -7.31 28.67 2.77
CA PHE A 279 -6.96 27.27 2.97
C PHE A 279 -5.69 27.15 3.81
N LEU A 280 -4.62 27.82 3.41
CA LEU A 280 -3.31 27.72 4.08
C LEU A 280 -3.37 28.19 5.54
N THR A 281 -4.13 29.23 5.83
CA THR A 281 -4.37 29.71 7.20
C THR A 281 -5.02 28.63 8.06
N LYS A 282 -6.17 28.10 7.63
CA LYS A 282 -6.91 27.06 8.39
C LYS A 282 -6.13 25.75 8.48
N PHE A 283 -5.48 25.34 7.40
CA PHE A 283 -4.67 24.13 7.35
C PHE A 283 -3.46 24.21 8.30
N GLY A 284 -2.78 25.37 8.33
CA GLY A 284 -1.69 25.64 9.27
C GLY A 284 -2.15 25.66 10.73
N GLU A 285 -3.34 26.22 11.02
CA GLU A 285 -3.94 26.16 12.35
C GLU A 285 -4.22 24.71 12.79
N ALA A 286 -4.82 23.91 11.90
CA ALA A 286 -5.10 22.50 12.18
C ALA A 286 -3.81 21.68 12.40
N PHE A 287 -2.75 21.94 11.63
CA PHE A 287 -1.44 21.31 11.83
C PHE A 287 -0.81 21.65 13.18
N ARG A 288 -1.00 22.87 13.71
CA ARG A 288 -0.50 23.27 15.04
C ARG A 288 -1.26 22.60 16.17
N GLN A 289 -2.49 22.15 15.95
CA GLN A 289 -3.33 21.54 16.97
C GLN A 289 -3.06 20.05 17.16
N VAL A 290 -2.23 19.42 16.31
CA VAL A 290 -1.95 17.98 16.45
C VAL A 290 -1.16 17.70 17.74
N LYS A 291 -1.56 16.66 18.44
CA LYS A 291 -0.89 16.17 19.64
C LYS A 291 0.09 15.07 19.25
N ILE A 292 1.38 15.41 19.29
CA ILE A 292 2.48 14.47 19.04
C ILE A 292 2.72 13.64 20.31
N GLY A 293 2.69 12.31 20.22
CA GLY A 293 2.84 11.48 21.41
C GLY A 293 2.98 9.98 21.16
N ASP A 294 2.85 9.22 22.24
CA ASP A 294 2.85 7.76 22.19
C ASP A 294 1.72 7.26 21.27
N PRO A 295 2.00 6.38 20.29
CA PRO A 295 0.98 5.85 19.39
C PRO A 295 -0.08 5.00 20.12
N LEU A 296 0.20 4.48 21.31
CA LEU A 296 -0.76 3.72 22.12
C LEU A 296 -1.69 4.61 22.97
N ASP A 297 -1.37 5.90 23.14
CA ASP A 297 -2.27 6.86 23.81
C ASP A 297 -3.40 7.28 22.86
N GLU A 298 -4.65 6.99 23.24
CA GLU A 298 -5.86 7.33 22.46
C GLU A 298 -6.00 8.83 22.15
N SER A 299 -5.38 9.70 22.95
CA SER A 299 -5.41 11.14 22.76
C SER A 299 -4.35 11.66 21.78
N THR A 300 -3.38 10.84 21.42
CA THR A 300 -2.36 11.17 20.42
C THR A 300 -2.99 11.26 19.02
N THR A 301 -2.61 12.28 18.25
CA THR A 301 -3.09 12.50 16.89
C THR A 301 -1.99 12.45 15.82
N LEU A 302 -0.72 12.45 16.24
CA LEU A 302 0.43 12.22 15.37
C LEU A 302 1.47 11.36 16.10
N GLY A 303 1.72 10.17 15.56
CA GLY A 303 2.72 9.23 16.04
C GLY A 303 4.13 9.51 15.47
N PRO A 304 5.11 8.66 15.83
CA PRO A 304 6.46 8.75 15.28
C PRO A 304 6.52 8.23 13.82
N LEU A 305 7.63 8.52 13.16
CA LEU A 305 8.06 7.79 11.97
C LEU A 305 8.55 6.39 12.36
N SER A 306 8.48 5.47 11.43
CA SER A 306 8.72 4.04 11.69
C SER A 306 10.12 3.68 12.14
N SER A 307 11.11 4.52 11.86
CA SER A 307 12.50 4.25 12.19
C SER A 307 13.33 5.54 12.23
N LYS A 308 14.53 5.44 12.80
CA LYS A 308 15.50 6.55 12.75
C LYS A 308 15.92 6.86 11.32
N ASP A 309 16.10 5.86 10.47
CA ASP A 309 16.45 6.06 9.06
C ASP A 309 15.36 6.84 8.31
N ALA A 310 14.08 6.58 8.62
CA ALA A 310 12.96 7.35 8.07
C ALA A 310 12.99 8.81 8.53
N LEU A 311 13.27 9.05 9.82
CA LEU A 311 13.41 10.39 10.38
C LEU A 311 14.58 11.16 9.74
N ASP A 312 15.75 10.53 9.64
CA ASP A 312 16.96 11.14 9.07
C ASP A 312 16.77 11.46 7.57
N THR A 313 16.14 10.54 6.83
CA THR A 313 15.82 10.72 5.41
C THR A 313 14.85 11.90 5.20
N LEU A 314 13.75 11.96 5.96
CA LEU A 314 12.79 13.04 5.85
C LEU A 314 13.38 14.39 6.24
N SER A 315 14.18 14.43 7.32
CA SER A 315 14.87 15.65 7.75
C SER A 315 15.76 16.19 6.65
N LYS A 316 16.56 15.31 6.03
CA LYS A 316 17.42 15.68 4.91
C LYS A 316 16.63 16.20 3.71
N GLN A 317 15.52 15.56 3.34
CA GLN A 317 14.67 16.00 2.23
C GLN A 317 14.11 17.41 2.48
N VAL A 318 13.64 17.70 3.69
CA VAL A 318 13.12 19.04 4.05
C VAL A 318 14.24 20.07 4.04
N ASP A 319 15.41 19.77 4.60
CA ASP A 319 16.58 20.66 4.59
C ASP A 319 17.04 20.98 3.15
N GLU A 320 17.12 19.98 2.28
CA GLU A 320 17.48 20.17 0.86
C GLU A 320 16.41 20.98 0.11
N ALA A 321 15.11 20.75 0.39
CA ALA A 321 14.04 21.56 -0.20
C ALA A 321 14.19 23.03 0.16
N VAL A 322 14.40 23.35 1.43
CA VAL A 322 14.57 24.73 1.92
C VAL A 322 15.85 25.38 1.36
N LYS A 323 16.96 24.65 1.35
CA LYS A 323 18.25 25.11 0.78
C LYS A 323 18.12 25.44 -0.71
N ASN A 324 17.26 24.74 -1.45
CA ASN A 324 16.98 24.99 -2.87
C ASN A 324 15.79 25.93 -3.11
N GLY A 325 15.40 26.73 -2.11
CA GLY A 325 14.47 27.84 -2.28
C GLY A 325 13.02 27.61 -1.83
N ALA A 326 12.67 26.43 -1.36
CA ALA A 326 11.38 26.24 -0.71
C ALA A 326 11.29 27.08 0.58
N LYS A 327 10.08 27.58 0.86
CA LYS A 327 9.82 28.37 2.07
C LYS A 327 9.17 27.49 3.11
N LEU A 328 9.76 27.43 4.30
CA LEU A 328 9.17 26.75 5.44
C LEU A 328 8.06 27.62 6.03
N HIS A 329 6.81 27.20 5.86
CA HIS A 329 5.65 27.88 6.42
C HIS A 329 5.33 27.42 7.83
N LEU A 330 5.56 26.12 8.13
CA LEU A 330 5.34 25.50 9.44
C LEU A 330 6.25 24.29 9.63
N GLY A 331 6.67 23.99 10.87
CA GLY A 331 7.38 22.79 11.27
C GLY A 331 8.80 22.71 10.74
N GLY A 332 9.17 21.60 10.13
CA GLY A 332 10.39 21.41 9.35
C GLY A 332 11.53 20.70 10.07
N LYS A 333 11.33 20.16 11.27
CA LYS A 333 12.40 19.51 12.02
C LYS A 333 11.93 18.33 12.88
N ALA A 334 12.88 17.52 13.27
CA ALA A 334 12.67 16.49 14.28
C ALA A 334 12.27 17.13 15.61
N VAL A 335 11.34 16.48 16.33
CA VAL A 335 10.92 16.92 17.66
C VAL A 335 12.01 16.57 18.69
N ALA A 336 12.37 17.52 19.55
CA ALA A 336 13.41 17.32 20.58
C ALA A 336 12.90 16.43 21.73
N ARG A 337 12.76 15.13 21.45
CA ARG A 337 12.34 14.08 22.40
C ARG A 337 12.91 12.74 21.98
N GLU A 338 12.87 11.75 22.87
CA GLU A 338 13.16 10.36 22.52
C GLU A 338 12.15 9.83 21.48
N GLY A 339 12.61 8.97 20.56
CA GLY A 339 11.82 8.41 19.47
C GLY A 339 11.98 9.17 18.15
N ASN A 340 11.25 8.72 17.14
CA ASN A 340 11.43 9.16 15.75
C ASN A 340 10.35 10.17 15.33
N PHE A 341 10.15 11.22 16.09
CA PHE A 341 9.08 12.20 15.84
C PHE A 341 9.53 13.35 14.96
N PHE A 342 8.67 13.72 14.01
CA PHE A 342 8.85 14.85 13.13
C PHE A 342 7.68 15.82 13.20
N GLU A 343 7.93 17.12 13.16
CA GLU A 343 6.88 18.14 13.22
C GLU A 343 5.99 18.08 11.96
N PRO A 344 4.65 18.28 12.10
CA PRO A 344 3.80 18.55 10.94
C PRO A 344 4.35 19.73 10.19
N THR A 345 4.60 19.58 8.89
CA THR A 345 5.39 20.52 8.10
C THR A 345 4.63 20.97 6.87
N ILE A 346 4.73 22.26 6.57
CA ILE A 346 4.15 22.86 5.37
C ILE A 346 5.27 23.60 4.62
N LEU A 347 5.51 23.21 3.38
CA LEU A 347 6.44 23.85 2.44
C LEU A 347 5.66 24.59 1.36
N THR A 348 6.13 25.77 1.01
CA THR A 348 5.59 26.62 -0.08
C THR A 348 6.71 27.08 -1.00
N GLY A 349 6.38 27.62 -2.16
CA GLY A 349 7.36 28.20 -3.09
C GLY A 349 8.30 27.18 -3.72
N ILE A 350 7.89 25.91 -3.82
CA ILE A 350 8.65 24.87 -4.48
C ILE A 350 8.51 25.07 -6.00
N THR A 351 9.63 25.31 -6.67
CA THR A 351 9.71 25.40 -8.13
C THR A 351 10.14 24.07 -8.74
N ARG A 352 9.97 23.93 -10.05
CA ARG A 352 10.31 22.70 -10.77
C ARG A 352 11.80 22.32 -10.66
N ASP A 353 12.68 23.30 -10.44
CA ASP A 353 14.12 23.07 -10.27
C ASP A 353 14.50 22.62 -8.84
N ASN A 354 13.56 22.69 -7.90
CA ASN A 354 13.78 22.21 -6.55
C ASN A 354 13.64 20.67 -6.51
N PRO A 355 14.60 19.90 -5.93
CA PRO A 355 14.50 18.45 -5.83
C PRO A 355 13.18 17.96 -5.24
N ALA A 356 12.65 18.66 -4.24
CA ALA A 356 11.39 18.36 -3.58
C ALA A 356 10.17 18.27 -4.54
N TYR A 357 10.24 18.91 -5.71
CA TYR A 357 9.14 18.90 -6.68
C TYR A 357 8.79 17.50 -7.19
N PHE A 358 9.81 16.66 -7.38
CA PHE A 358 9.67 15.30 -7.89
C PHE A 358 9.81 14.22 -6.81
N GLU A 359 10.19 14.59 -5.59
CA GLU A 359 10.41 13.64 -4.50
C GLU A 359 9.11 13.34 -3.74
N GLU A 360 8.98 12.09 -3.30
CA GLU A 360 7.96 11.68 -2.34
C GLU A 360 8.42 11.97 -0.91
N PHE A 361 7.70 12.82 -0.19
CA PHE A 361 7.88 13.01 1.26
C PHE A 361 7.05 11.95 2.01
N PHE A 362 7.71 10.91 2.48
CA PHE A 362 7.07 9.81 3.20
C PHE A 362 7.00 10.09 4.71
N GLY A 363 6.34 11.21 5.05
CA GLY A 363 6.23 11.76 6.40
C GLY A 363 5.23 12.93 6.45
N PRO A 364 5.06 13.61 7.58
CA PRO A 364 4.01 14.61 7.79
C PRO A 364 4.35 15.96 7.13
N VAL A 365 4.72 15.96 5.86
CA VAL A 365 5.14 17.14 5.09
C VAL A 365 4.19 17.39 3.92
N ALA A 366 3.54 18.54 3.88
CA ALA A 366 2.68 19.00 2.80
C ALA A 366 3.41 20.03 1.93
N GLN A 367 3.31 19.87 0.62
CA GLN A 367 3.78 20.83 -0.39
C GLN A 367 2.58 21.62 -0.91
N ILE A 368 2.65 22.95 -0.89
CA ILE A 368 1.57 23.84 -1.33
C ILE A 368 1.94 24.51 -2.64
N TYR A 369 1.05 24.39 -3.61
CA TYR A 369 1.13 25.01 -4.93
C TYR A 369 -0.13 25.84 -5.16
N VAL A 370 0.01 26.99 -5.83
CA VAL A 370 -1.10 27.89 -6.16
C VAL A 370 -1.23 27.99 -7.66
N VAL A 371 -2.45 27.85 -8.16
CA VAL A 371 -2.79 27.89 -9.59
C VAL A 371 -3.95 28.85 -9.85
N LYS A 372 -4.07 29.33 -11.08
CA LYS A 372 -5.08 30.33 -11.47
C LYS A 372 -6.35 29.73 -12.07
N ASN A 373 -6.28 28.50 -12.56
CA ASN A 373 -7.37 27.86 -13.27
C ASN A 373 -7.19 26.33 -13.28
N ASP A 374 -8.20 25.64 -13.83
CA ASP A 374 -8.27 24.19 -13.93
C ASP A 374 -7.15 23.61 -14.81
N GLU A 375 -6.80 24.30 -15.90
CA GLU A 375 -5.77 23.86 -16.83
C GLU A 375 -4.38 23.84 -16.17
N GLU A 376 -4.05 24.88 -15.42
CA GLU A 376 -2.80 24.92 -14.64
C GLU A 376 -2.79 23.83 -13.56
N ALA A 377 -3.95 23.57 -12.91
CA ALA A 377 -4.07 22.51 -11.90
C ALA A 377 -3.83 21.13 -12.52
N ILE A 378 -4.41 20.83 -13.68
CA ILE A 378 -4.20 19.57 -14.39
C ILE A 378 -2.75 19.42 -14.87
N GLN A 379 -2.16 20.47 -15.44
CA GLN A 379 -0.76 20.45 -15.89
C GLN A 379 0.18 20.14 -14.72
N LEU A 380 0.00 20.83 -13.58
CA LEU A 380 0.80 20.61 -12.38
C LEU A 380 0.55 19.21 -11.78
N ALA A 381 -0.70 18.75 -11.78
CA ALA A 381 -1.03 17.40 -11.30
C ALA A 381 -0.28 16.31 -12.07
N ASN A 382 -0.23 16.46 -13.40
CA ASN A 382 0.38 15.49 -14.31
C ASN A 382 1.91 15.63 -14.44
N ASP A 383 2.49 16.76 -14.04
CA ASP A 383 3.96 16.95 -14.03
C ASP A 383 4.59 16.22 -12.82
N SER A 384 4.51 14.92 -12.88
CA SER A 384 5.04 13.98 -11.88
C SER A 384 5.49 12.69 -12.53
N HIS A 385 6.55 12.09 -11.96
CA HIS A 385 6.97 10.73 -12.33
C HIS A 385 6.01 9.67 -11.80
N TYR A 386 5.23 10.00 -10.78
CA TYR A 386 4.26 9.12 -10.11
C TYR A 386 2.85 9.29 -10.69
N GLY A 387 2.02 8.30 -10.44
CA GLY A 387 0.61 8.31 -10.84
C GLY A 387 -0.20 7.28 -10.05
N LEU A 388 -0.14 7.33 -8.69
CA LEU A 388 -0.87 6.39 -7.85
C LEU A 388 -2.31 6.85 -7.64
N GLY A 389 -2.52 7.94 -6.94
CA GLY A 389 -3.84 8.47 -6.63
C GLY A 389 -3.90 9.99 -6.70
N GLY A 390 -5.07 10.53 -6.35
CA GLY A 390 -5.32 11.95 -6.25
C GLY A 390 -6.72 12.25 -5.74
N ALA A 391 -6.94 13.51 -5.37
CA ALA A 391 -8.23 14.02 -4.91
C ALA A 391 -8.55 15.36 -5.57
N VAL A 392 -9.83 15.60 -5.85
CA VAL A 392 -10.35 16.87 -6.40
C VAL A 392 -11.52 17.33 -5.55
N PHE A 393 -11.47 18.57 -5.08
CA PHE A 393 -12.53 19.21 -4.27
C PHE A 393 -13.18 20.33 -5.05
N SER A 394 -14.48 20.20 -5.26
CA SER A 394 -15.36 21.16 -5.93
C SER A 394 -16.83 20.88 -5.56
N GLN A 395 -17.67 21.91 -5.50
CA GLN A 395 -19.13 21.74 -5.39
C GLN A 395 -19.76 21.44 -6.76
N ASP A 396 -19.14 21.85 -7.87
CA ASP A 396 -19.51 21.42 -9.22
C ASP A 396 -18.94 20.03 -9.51
N ILE A 397 -19.78 19.00 -9.29
CA ILE A 397 -19.40 17.59 -9.47
C ILE A 397 -19.00 17.28 -10.93
N GLU A 398 -19.64 17.92 -11.92
CA GLU A 398 -19.28 17.66 -13.32
C GLU A 398 -17.93 18.28 -13.69
N ARG A 399 -17.59 19.46 -13.12
CA ARG A 399 -16.23 20.04 -13.21
C ARG A 399 -15.21 19.11 -12.56
N ALA A 400 -15.50 18.62 -11.35
CA ALA A 400 -14.62 17.68 -10.66
C ALA A 400 -14.38 16.37 -11.43
N LYS A 401 -15.44 15.81 -12.06
CA LYS A 401 -15.33 14.61 -12.91
C LYS A 401 -14.46 14.85 -14.15
N ARG A 402 -14.63 15.99 -14.83
CA ARG A 402 -13.76 16.35 -15.98
C ARG A 402 -12.30 16.45 -15.56
N MET A 403 -12.02 17.08 -14.43
CA MET A 403 -10.67 17.17 -13.90
C MET A 403 -10.13 15.81 -13.49
N ALA A 404 -10.91 14.99 -12.78
CA ALA A 404 -10.52 13.65 -12.38
C ALA A 404 -10.13 12.77 -13.59
N SER A 405 -10.88 12.89 -14.70
CA SER A 405 -10.58 12.17 -15.96
C SER A 405 -9.31 12.67 -16.65
N ALA A 406 -8.88 13.90 -16.39
CA ALA A 406 -7.68 14.49 -16.97
C ALA A 406 -6.41 14.26 -16.14
N ILE A 407 -6.53 13.84 -14.87
CA ILE A 407 -5.41 13.51 -14.00
C ILE A 407 -4.90 12.11 -14.30
N GLU A 408 -3.61 11.99 -14.64
CA GLU A 408 -2.95 10.74 -15.07
C GLU A 408 -2.50 9.89 -13.88
N THR A 409 -3.46 9.39 -13.11
CA THR A 409 -3.23 8.48 -11.97
C THR A 409 -4.11 7.24 -12.06
N GLY A 410 -3.81 6.23 -11.27
CA GLY A 410 -4.63 5.02 -11.21
C GLY A 410 -5.96 5.22 -10.49
N MET A 411 -6.04 6.19 -9.58
CA MET A 411 -7.21 6.46 -8.75
C MET A 411 -7.40 7.96 -8.56
N VAL A 412 -8.64 8.46 -8.63
CA VAL A 412 -9.00 9.84 -8.25
C VAL A 412 -10.30 9.84 -7.46
N TYR A 413 -10.30 10.54 -6.34
CA TYR A 413 -11.45 10.68 -5.46
C TYR A 413 -12.00 12.11 -5.53
N ILE A 414 -13.30 12.27 -5.61
CA ILE A 414 -13.96 13.57 -5.63
C ILE A 414 -14.54 13.86 -4.24
N ASN A 415 -14.19 15.02 -3.68
CA ASN A 415 -14.60 15.48 -2.34
C ASN A 415 -14.27 14.49 -1.21
N TRP A 416 -13.25 13.65 -1.40
CA TRP A 416 -12.71 12.72 -0.43
C TRP A 416 -11.21 12.53 -0.62
N LEU A 417 -10.52 11.93 0.34
CA LEU A 417 -9.12 11.51 0.20
C LEU A 417 -9.04 10.20 -0.60
N THR A 418 -7.87 9.88 -1.16
CA THR A 418 -7.61 8.56 -1.73
C THR A 418 -7.70 7.52 -0.63
N ASP A 419 -8.64 6.60 -0.76
CA ASP A 419 -9.01 5.61 0.26
C ASP A 419 -8.95 4.19 -0.30
N THR A 420 -9.21 3.20 0.54
CA THR A 420 -9.16 1.77 0.18
C THR A 420 -10.43 1.07 0.65
N ALA A 421 -11.04 0.34 -0.27
CA ALA A 421 -12.14 -0.58 0.03
C ALA A 421 -11.93 -1.90 -0.73
N PRO A 422 -12.36 -3.06 -0.18
CA PRO A 422 -12.13 -4.36 -0.82
C PRO A 422 -12.68 -4.47 -2.25
N GLU A 423 -13.79 -3.79 -2.53
CA GLU A 423 -14.50 -3.80 -3.81
C GLU A 423 -13.94 -2.81 -4.86
N LEU A 424 -13.03 -1.92 -4.46
CA LEU A 424 -12.45 -0.94 -5.35
C LEU A 424 -11.05 -1.35 -5.80
N PRO A 425 -10.74 -1.26 -7.12
CA PRO A 425 -9.41 -1.58 -7.61
C PRO A 425 -8.38 -0.57 -7.08
N PHE A 426 -7.26 -1.08 -6.62
CA PHE A 426 -6.14 -0.29 -6.11
C PHE A 426 -4.93 -0.44 -7.03
N GLY A 427 -4.25 0.65 -7.37
CA GLY A 427 -3.00 0.63 -8.12
C GLY A 427 -2.77 1.87 -8.94
N GLY A 428 -1.51 2.03 -9.37
CA GLY A 428 -1.01 3.20 -10.05
C GLY A 428 -0.64 2.99 -11.52
N VAL A 429 -0.10 4.06 -12.09
CA VAL A 429 0.54 4.12 -13.41
C VAL A 429 1.88 4.84 -13.28
N LYS A 430 2.61 5.03 -14.38
CA LYS A 430 3.94 5.65 -14.40
C LYS A 430 4.88 4.92 -13.41
N ARG A 431 5.70 5.64 -12.63
CA ARG A 431 6.60 5.05 -11.64
C ARG A 431 5.94 4.60 -10.34
N SER A 432 4.63 4.78 -10.21
CA SER A 432 3.87 4.18 -9.11
C SER A 432 3.59 2.69 -9.32
N GLY A 433 3.96 2.14 -10.47
CA GLY A 433 3.91 0.71 -10.73
C GLY A 433 2.87 0.30 -11.77
N TYR A 434 2.52 -0.99 -11.77
CA TYR A 434 1.58 -1.61 -12.71
C TYR A 434 0.93 -2.84 -12.08
N GLY A 435 -0.19 -3.26 -12.68
CA GLY A 435 -1.11 -4.22 -12.11
C GLY A 435 -2.19 -3.54 -11.29
N ARG A 436 -3.12 -4.32 -10.78
CA ARG A 436 -4.15 -3.85 -9.85
C ARG A 436 -4.29 -4.84 -8.71
N GLU A 437 -4.59 -4.32 -7.54
CA GLU A 437 -4.91 -5.13 -6.38
C GLU A 437 -6.34 -4.82 -5.93
N LEU A 438 -6.89 -5.68 -5.08
CA LEU A 438 -8.29 -5.64 -4.64
C LEU A 438 -9.30 -5.82 -5.79
N SER A 439 -10.58 -5.75 -5.48
CA SER A 439 -11.71 -5.96 -6.41
C SER A 439 -11.62 -7.28 -7.20
N ASP A 440 -12.37 -7.37 -8.27
CA ASP A 440 -12.30 -8.47 -9.26
C ASP A 440 -11.06 -8.37 -10.18
N LEU A 441 -10.40 -7.21 -10.22
CA LEU A 441 -9.17 -7.03 -10.99
C LEU A 441 -7.97 -7.69 -10.30
N GLY A 442 -7.84 -7.50 -8.97
CA GLY A 442 -6.70 -8.03 -8.23
C GLY A 442 -6.60 -9.55 -8.24
N ILE A 443 -7.73 -10.26 -8.15
CA ILE A 443 -7.72 -11.74 -8.19
C ILE A 443 -7.30 -12.29 -9.56
N LYS A 444 -7.46 -11.49 -10.62
CA LYS A 444 -7.10 -11.89 -11.99
C LYS A 444 -5.65 -11.61 -12.35
N GLU A 445 -4.89 -10.94 -11.48
CA GLU A 445 -3.49 -10.63 -11.77
C GLU A 445 -2.61 -11.87 -11.88
N PHE A 446 -2.78 -12.85 -11.01
CA PHE A 446 -1.97 -14.07 -11.02
C PHE A 446 -2.79 -15.32 -11.38
N VAL A 447 -3.60 -15.23 -12.43
CA VAL A 447 -4.31 -16.36 -12.99
C VAL A 447 -3.96 -16.56 -14.46
N ASN A 448 -3.98 -17.81 -14.88
CA ASN A 448 -3.94 -18.19 -16.29
C ASN A 448 -5.36 -18.07 -16.88
N GLN A 449 -5.57 -17.13 -17.77
CA GLN A 449 -6.80 -16.96 -18.55
C GLN A 449 -6.76 -17.89 -19.76
N LYS A 450 -7.19 -19.15 -19.54
CA LYS A 450 -7.06 -20.23 -20.52
C LYS A 450 -8.25 -20.27 -21.46
N LEU A 451 -8.03 -19.98 -22.74
CA LEU A 451 -9.04 -20.16 -23.77
C LEU A 451 -9.26 -21.63 -24.07
N VAL A 452 -10.52 -22.05 -24.06
CA VAL A 452 -10.98 -23.36 -24.52
C VAL A 452 -11.97 -23.17 -25.67
N VAL A 453 -11.79 -23.91 -26.77
CA VAL A 453 -12.68 -23.88 -27.95
C VAL A 453 -13.07 -25.28 -28.33
N VAL A 454 -14.37 -25.54 -28.45
CA VAL A 454 -14.92 -26.80 -28.96
C VAL A 454 -15.42 -26.56 -30.38
N ARG A 455 -14.72 -27.16 -31.36
CA ARG A 455 -15.15 -27.17 -32.76
C ARG A 455 -15.81 -28.50 -33.05
N ARG A 456 -17.09 -28.47 -33.42
CA ARG A 456 -17.83 -29.66 -33.84
C ARG A 456 -17.72 -29.88 -35.31
#